data_626477c0c71a4eb4601922fe60fc126a
#
_entry.id   626477c0c71a4eb4601922fe60fc126a
#
_cell.length_a   1.000
_cell.length_b   1.000
_cell.length_c   1.000
_cell.angle_alpha   90.00
_cell.angle_beta   90.00
_cell.angle_gamma   90.00
#
_symmetry.space_group_name_H-M   'P 1'
#
loop_
_entity.id
_entity.type
_entity.pdbx_description
1 polymer ?
#
loop_
_entity_poly.entity_id
_entity_poly.type
_entity_poly.pdbx_seq_one_letter_code
_entity_poly.pdbx_strand_id
1 'polypeptide(L)'
;MITGKQRAYLRKIGHTMQPIFQIGKDGLTDTVIVAIDEALEKREIIKISILETAMLDTRETCDEVARRLLAEPVQAIGGKFVLYR
;
A
#
# COMPACT_ATOMS: atom_id res chain seq x y z
N MET A 1 -3.20 -12.99 -9.72
CA MET A 1 -4.35 -12.18 -9.27
C MET A 1 -5.11 -12.90 -8.17
N ILE A 2 -5.45 -12.20 -7.11
CA ILE A 2 -6.20 -12.80 -6.00
C ILE A 2 -7.70 -12.76 -6.27
N THR A 3 -8.42 -13.71 -5.68
CA THR A 3 -9.88 -13.76 -5.78
C THR A 3 -10.50 -12.73 -4.83
N GLY A 4 -11.81 -12.48 -5.03
CA GLY A 4 -12.56 -11.60 -4.11
C GLY A 4 -12.54 -12.11 -2.68
N LYS A 5 -12.62 -13.43 -2.52
CA LYS A 5 -12.60 -14.08 -1.21
C LYS A 5 -11.23 -13.91 -0.52
N GLN A 6 -10.17 -14.08 -1.29
CA GLN A 6 -8.80 -13.88 -0.79
C GLN A 6 -8.58 -12.42 -0.42
N ARG A 7 -9.07 -11.49 -1.25
CA ARG A 7 -8.95 -10.06 -0.97
C ARG A 7 -9.69 -9.69 0.32
N ALA A 8 -10.87 -10.26 0.54
CA ALA A 8 -11.63 -10.01 1.77
C ALA A 8 -10.87 -10.48 3.00
N TYR A 9 -10.21 -11.63 2.91
CA TYR A 9 -9.38 -12.17 3.98
C TYR A 9 -8.20 -11.24 4.27
N LEU A 10 -7.53 -10.77 3.22
CA LEU A 10 -6.40 -9.87 3.37
C LEU A 10 -6.80 -8.50 3.94
N ARG A 11 -7.99 -8.00 3.59
CA ARG A 11 -8.52 -6.77 4.19
C ARG A 11 -8.69 -6.91 5.69
N LYS A 12 -9.16 -8.07 6.11
CA LYS A 12 -9.36 -8.36 7.52
C LYS A 12 -8.03 -8.29 8.29
N ILE A 13 -6.99 -8.89 7.71
CA ILE A 13 -5.65 -8.83 8.29
C ILE A 13 -5.14 -7.39 8.29
N GLY A 14 -5.24 -6.71 7.16
CA GLY A 14 -4.75 -5.34 7.01
C GLY A 14 -5.42 -4.34 7.93
N HIS A 15 -6.68 -4.59 8.27
CA HIS A 15 -7.45 -3.68 9.10
C HIS A 15 -6.79 -3.45 10.47
N THR A 16 -6.15 -4.46 11.03
CA THR A 16 -5.53 -4.37 12.36
C THR A 16 -4.04 -4.03 12.29
N MET A 17 -3.46 -3.97 11.09
CA MET A 17 -2.04 -3.68 10.93
C MET A 17 -1.73 -2.20 11.15
N GLN A 18 -0.51 -1.93 11.60
CA GLN A 18 0.00 -0.57 11.68
C GLN A 18 0.71 -0.23 10.36
N PRO A 19 0.60 1.02 9.90
CA PRO A 19 1.36 1.44 8.72
C PRO A 19 2.85 1.38 9.01
N ILE A 20 3.63 0.86 8.06
CA ILE A 20 5.09 0.77 8.21
C ILE A 20 5.82 1.89 7.49
N PHE A 21 5.13 2.59 6.59
CA PHE A 21 5.68 3.75 5.88
C PHE A 21 4.68 4.89 5.86
N GLN A 22 5.21 6.10 5.71
CA GLN A 22 4.39 7.29 5.48
C GLN A 22 4.90 7.97 4.21
N ILE A 23 3.98 8.31 3.33
CA ILE A 23 4.31 9.07 2.13
C ILE A 23 4.01 10.53 2.44
N GLY A 24 5.05 11.37 2.39
CA GLY A 24 4.94 12.78 2.70
C GLY A 24 4.88 13.66 1.46
N LYS A 25 5.22 14.94 1.63
CA LYS A 25 5.08 15.94 0.57
C LYS A 25 5.89 15.66 -0.69
N ASP A 26 6.93 14.86 -0.60
CA ASP A 26 7.75 14.51 -1.77
C ASP A 26 7.11 13.42 -2.62
N GLY A 27 6.03 12.82 -2.16
CA GLY A 27 5.26 11.84 -2.91
C GLY A 27 5.98 10.52 -3.12
N LEU A 28 5.73 9.92 -4.28
CA LEU A 28 6.28 8.60 -4.61
C LEU A 28 7.68 8.75 -5.21
N THR A 29 8.66 9.00 -4.35
CA THR A 29 10.06 9.07 -4.78
C THR A 29 10.58 7.67 -5.08
N ASP A 30 11.69 7.59 -5.82
CA ASP A 30 12.32 6.30 -6.09
C ASP A 30 12.71 5.61 -4.80
N THR A 31 13.20 6.37 -3.82
CA THR A 31 13.58 5.83 -2.51
C THR A 31 12.39 5.16 -1.82
N VAL A 32 11.23 5.81 -1.86
CA VAL A 32 10.01 5.25 -1.26
C VAL A 32 9.58 3.98 -1.99
N ILE A 33 9.62 3.99 -3.32
CA ILE A 33 9.23 2.82 -4.11
C ILE A 33 10.13 1.63 -3.80
N VAL A 34 11.45 1.86 -3.72
CA VAL A 34 12.40 0.80 -3.38
C VAL A 34 12.12 0.24 -1.99
N ALA A 35 11.85 1.13 -1.01
CA ALA A 35 11.55 0.72 0.35
C ALA A 35 10.28 -0.15 0.42
N ILE A 36 9.26 0.21 -0.34
CA ILE A 36 8.02 -0.55 -0.39
C ILE A 36 8.26 -1.93 -1.03
N ASP A 37 9.03 -1.95 -2.10
CA ASP A 37 9.39 -3.20 -2.79
C ASP A 37 10.08 -4.17 -1.83
N GLU A 38 11.06 -3.68 -1.10
CA GLU A 38 11.80 -4.49 -0.12
C GLU A 38 10.90 -4.99 1.01
N ALA A 39 9.98 -4.14 1.47
CA ALA A 39 9.05 -4.52 2.53
C ALA A 39 8.09 -5.61 2.06
N LEU A 40 7.59 -5.52 0.83
CA LEU A 40 6.72 -6.55 0.26
C LEU A 40 7.44 -7.88 0.15
N GLU A 41 8.72 -7.85 -0.21
CA GLU A 41 9.53 -9.06 -0.31
C GLU A 41 9.64 -9.78 1.03
N LYS A 42 9.78 -9.02 2.12
CA LYS A 42 9.96 -9.58 3.45
C LYS A 42 8.65 -9.93 4.16
N ARG A 43 7.62 -9.11 3.98
CA ARG A 43 6.41 -9.19 4.79
C ARG A 43 5.18 -9.68 4.06
N GLU A 44 5.21 -9.70 2.75
CA GLU A 44 4.11 -10.11 1.87
C GLU A 44 2.91 -9.16 1.91
N ILE A 45 2.45 -8.76 3.09
CA ILE A 45 1.35 -7.80 3.25
C ILE A 45 1.84 -6.61 4.05
N ILE A 46 1.58 -5.40 3.56
CA ILE A 46 2.01 -4.17 4.21
C ILE A 46 0.92 -3.11 4.15
N LYS A 47 0.99 -2.18 5.09
CA LYS A 47 0.07 -1.04 5.15
C LYS A 47 0.90 0.24 5.10
N ILE A 48 0.43 1.20 4.32
CA ILE A 48 1.13 2.46 4.09
C ILE A 48 0.16 3.61 4.35
N SER A 49 0.65 4.66 5.01
CA SER A 49 -0.11 5.87 5.29
C SER A 49 0.32 6.98 4.34
N ILE A 50 -0.62 7.78 3.86
CA ILE A 50 -0.34 8.97 3.07
C ILE A 50 -0.68 10.18 3.91
N LEU A 51 0.31 11.06 4.14
CA LEU A 51 0.09 12.29 4.88
C LEU A 51 -0.68 13.28 4.00
N GLU A 52 -1.48 14.14 4.63
CA GLU A 52 -2.25 15.15 3.90
C GLU A 52 -1.33 16.06 3.09
N THR A 53 -0.13 16.33 3.59
CA THR A 53 0.84 17.18 2.91
C THR A 53 1.31 16.62 1.58
N ALA A 54 1.12 15.33 1.35
CA ALA A 54 1.46 14.71 0.06
C ALA A 54 0.49 15.13 -1.04
N MET A 55 -0.73 15.53 -0.67
CA MET A 55 -1.77 15.92 -1.60
C MET A 55 -2.04 14.86 -2.67
N LEU A 56 -2.02 13.60 -2.26
CA LEU A 56 -2.25 12.47 -3.15
C LEU A 56 -3.57 11.79 -2.81
N ASP A 57 -4.23 11.28 -3.85
CA ASP A 57 -5.42 10.46 -3.68
C ASP A 57 -5.00 9.06 -3.25
N THR A 58 -5.59 8.56 -2.18
CA THR A 58 -5.21 7.27 -1.61
C THR A 58 -5.40 6.12 -2.59
N ARG A 59 -6.55 6.07 -3.26
CA ARG A 59 -6.86 4.99 -4.19
C ARG A 59 -5.94 5.01 -5.39
N GLU A 60 -5.74 6.16 -5.99
CA GLU A 60 -4.86 6.29 -7.15
C GLU A 60 -3.42 5.94 -6.80
N THR A 61 -2.97 6.36 -5.63
CA THR A 61 -1.61 6.06 -5.17
C THR A 61 -1.44 4.56 -4.93
N CYS A 62 -2.43 3.93 -4.30
CA CYS A 62 -2.44 2.50 -4.08
C CYS A 62 -2.32 1.74 -5.40
N ASP A 63 -3.14 2.11 -6.38
CA ASP A 63 -3.14 1.45 -7.68
C ASP A 63 -1.83 1.66 -8.43
N GLU A 64 -1.27 2.86 -8.34
CA GLU A 64 0.01 3.18 -8.99
C GLU A 64 1.16 2.34 -8.42
N VAL A 65 1.25 2.27 -7.10
CA VAL A 65 2.31 1.49 -6.44
C VAL A 65 2.13 0.00 -6.75
N ALA A 66 0.89 -0.49 -6.70
CA ALA A 66 0.60 -1.89 -7.02
C ALA A 66 1.03 -2.22 -8.44
N ARG A 67 0.73 -1.34 -9.39
CA ARG A 67 1.10 -1.54 -10.79
C ARG A 67 2.62 -1.59 -10.97
N ARG A 68 3.32 -0.66 -10.36
CA ARG A 68 4.78 -0.58 -10.47
C ARG A 68 5.48 -1.79 -9.89
N LEU A 69 4.96 -2.31 -8.79
CA LEU A 69 5.64 -3.37 -8.04
C LEU A 69 5.00 -4.74 -8.26
N LEU A 70 4.06 -4.85 -9.17
CA LEU A 70 3.35 -6.09 -9.47
C LEU A 70 2.73 -6.67 -8.19
N ALA A 71 2.14 -5.79 -7.38
CA ALA A 71 1.47 -6.16 -6.15
C ALA A 71 -0.04 -6.10 -6.34
N GLU A 72 -0.78 -6.69 -5.40
CA GLU A 72 -2.24 -6.64 -5.40
C GLU A 72 -2.72 -5.54 -4.46
N PRO A 73 -3.55 -4.62 -4.96
CA PRO A 73 -4.16 -3.63 -4.06
C PRO A 73 -5.25 -4.33 -3.25
N VAL A 74 -5.13 -4.27 -1.94
CA VAL A 74 -6.06 -4.94 -1.03
C VAL A 74 -7.15 -3.98 -0.56
N GLN A 75 -6.75 -2.77 -0.16
CA GLN A 75 -7.69 -1.79 0.39
C GLN A 75 -7.07 -0.40 0.33
N ALA A 76 -7.93 0.60 0.16
CA ALA A 76 -7.52 2.01 0.20
C ALA A 76 -8.63 2.80 0.90
N ILE A 77 -8.40 3.19 2.15
CA ILE A 77 -9.38 3.88 2.97
C ILE A 77 -8.69 4.94 3.84
N GLY A 78 -9.25 6.14 3.83
CA GLY A 78 -8.91 7.18 4.79
C GLY A 78 -7.42 7.53 4.86
N GLY A 79 -6.76 7.65 3.75
CA GLY A 79 -5.36 8.02 3.73
C GLY A 79 -4.41 6.86 4.00
N LYS A 80 -4.92 5.63 4.05
CA LYS A 80 -4.09 4.44 4.23
C LYS A 80 -4.43 3.40 3.17
N PHE A 81 -3.43 2.63 2.75
CA PHE A 81 -3.70 1.54 1.81
C PHE A 81 -2.88 0.30 2.16
N VAL A 82 -3.39 -0.84 1.72
CA VAL A 82 -2.80 -2.15 2.00
C VAL A 82 -2.47 -2.83 0.68
N LEU A 83 -1.26 -3.37 0.59
CA LEU A 83 -0.78 -4.09 -0.58
C LEU A 83 -0.36 -5.51 -0.19
N TYR A 84 -0.46 -6.42 -1.15
CA TYR A 84 -0.04 -7.81 -0.99
C TYR A 84 0.73 -8.27 -2.23
N ARG A 85 1.82 -9.04 -1.99
CA ARG A 85 2.57 -9.63 -3.12
C ARG A 85 3.19 -10.98 -2.76
#